data_bf2ebc5a3f9cac908cfde272bbf19cac
#
_entry.id   bf2ebc5a3f9cac908cfde272bbf19cac
#
_cell.length_a   1.000
_cell.length_b   1.000
_cell.length_c   1.000
_cell.angle_alpha   90.00
_cell.angle_beta   90.00
_cell.angle_gamma   90.00
#
_symmetry.space_group_name_H-M   'P 1'
#
loop_
_entity.id
_entity.type
_entity.pdbx_description
1 polymer ?
#
loop_
_entity_poly.entity_id
_entity_poly.type
_entity_poly.pdbx_seq_one_letter_code
_entity_poly.pdbx_strand_id
1 'polypeptide(L)'
;MATDPPPLQPAAFELANDIAIGNARESLDAHTVAMMAWHFHPSTGCPFWLDYAQSLAFNPLTDVTCYDDLKKFPPFEDEWLRGGPLRRWVPRGFADKPVYVFETGGTTGVPKSRVNMRDFRTDYEQFSATLPDEYFPPGANWLMLGPSGPRRLRLSIEHLAQYRGGISFCIDLDPRWVIKLIQKGWMEHLEAYKQHCVDQAITILEAGHDIRCMFTTPKLLESLALSLEKKGTTIRQAGITGIFSGGTEFTPQWTRFAVEELLDGVYMTPTYGNTLMGLAASRPVTPADGYTIAYYAPQPRAVIEVVDFDDTNAVVAYGLTGRVKLTTLTQETFVPGFLERDEGERERPCHKYPWDGISGVRPFRQLAGATTVGVY
;
A
#
# COMPACT_ATOMS: atom_id res chain seq x y z
N MET A 1 1.03 -29.40 26.28
CA MET A 1 2.04 -29.49 25.22
C MET A 1 1.36 -29.05 23.94
N ALA A 2 1.59 -27.81 23.53
CA ALA A 2 1.12 -27.31 22.23
C ALA A 2 2.04 -27.96 21.19
N THR A 3 1.47 -28.71 20.26
CA THR A 3 2.19 -29.22 19.10
C THR A 3 2.63 -28.06 18.25
N ASP A 4 3.91 -27.98 17.93
CA ASP A 4 4.43 -27.01 16.97
C ASP A 4 3.60 -27.07 15.68
N PRO A 5 3.15 -25.92 15.15
CA PRO A 5 2.49 -25.90 13.85
C PRO A 5 3.46 -26.47 12.80
N PRO A 6 2.95 -27.25 11.83
CA PRO A 6 3.80 -27.79 10.78
C PRO A 6 4.50 -26.64 10.04
N PRO A 7 5.75 -26.84 9.59
CA PRO A 7 6.44 -25.83 8.80
C PRO A 7 5.62 -25.51 7.56
N LEU A 8 5.48 -24.19 7.27
CA LEU A 8 4.82 -23.69 6.08
C LEU A 8 5.34 -24.42 4.84
N GLN A 9 4.53 -25.33 4.29
CA GLN A 9 4.79 -25.82 2.95
C GLN A 9 4.46 -24.68 1.99
N PRO A 10 5.43 -24.22 1.17
CA PRO A 10 5.15 -23.23 0.18
C PRO A 10 4.10 -23.79 -0.78
N ALA A 11 2.93 -23.15 -0.85
CA ALA A 11 2.04 -23.42 -1.96
C ALA A 11 2.83 -23.13 -3.23
N ALA A 12 2.98 -24.13 -4.10
CA ALA A 12 3.68 -23.96 -5.35
C ALA A 12 3.08 -22.76 -6.10
N PHE A 13 3.95 -21.88 -6.59
CA PHE A 13 3.52 -20.75 -7.40
C PHE A 13 2.87 -21.28 -8.67
N GLU A 14 1.55 -21.21 -8.75
CA GLU A 14 0.80 -21.54 -9.95
C GLU A 14 0.56 -20.29 -10.79
N LEU A 15 0.99 -20.36 -12.05
CA LEU A 15 0.67 -19.34 -13.04
C LEU A 15 -0.83 -19.31 -13.31
N ALA A 16 -1.37 -18.14 -13.59
CA ALA A 16 -2.74 -18.01 -14.05
C ALA A 16 -2.88 -18.65 -15.45
N ASN A 17 -4.02 -19.26 -15.72
CA ASN A 17 -4.32 -19.73 -17.07
C ASN A 17 -4.86 -18.60 -17.96
N ASP A 18 -4.81 -18.78 -19.27
CA ASP A 18 -5.20 -17.77 -20.26
C ASP A 18 -6.66 -17.32 -20.12
N ILE A 19 -7.54 -18.21 -19.69
CA ILE A 19 -8.97 -17.89 -19.47
C ILE A 19 -9.11 -16.90 -18.31
N ALA A 20 -8.43 -17.15 -17.19
CA ALA A 20 -8.48 -16.25 -16.03
C ALA A 20 -7.88 -14.87 -16.36
N ILE A 21 -6.77 -14.85 -17.11
CA ILE A 21 -6.14 -13.62 -17.58
C ILE A 21 -7.10 -12.86 -18.52
N GLY A 22 -7.72 -13.54 -19.47
CA GLY A 22 -8.70 -12.94 -20.38
C GLY A 22 -9.89 -12.32 -19.64
N ASN A 23 -10.49 -13.06 -18.70
CA ASN A 23 -11.60 -12.56 -17.88
C ASN A 23 -11.20 -11.34 -17.03
N ALA A 24 -10.00 -11.34 -16.46
CA ALA A 24 -9.49 -10.20 -15.69
C ALA A 24 -9.31 -8.97 -16.58
N ARG A 25 -8.85 -9.16 -17.83
CA ARG A 25 -8.71 -8.08 -18.81
C ARG A 25 -10.05 -7.51 -19.22
N GLU A 26 -11.02 -8.35 -19.57
CA GLU A 26 -12.38 -7.92 -19.92
C GLU A 26 -13.04 -7.15 -18.76
N SER A 27 -12.85 -7.63 -17.51
CA SER A 27 -13.33 -6.94 -16.33
C SER A 27 -12.68 -5.56 -16.15
N LEU A 28 -11.38 -5.44 -16.40
CA LEU A 28 -10.66 -4.17 -16.34
C LEU A 28 -11.16 -3.19 -17.41
N ASP A 29 -11.35 -3.66 -18.64
CA ASP A 29 -11.84 -2.83 -19.74
C ASP A 29 -13.26 -2.30 -19.46
N ALA A 30 -14.17 -3.18 -19.05
CA ALA A 30 -15.52 -2.79 -18.67
C ALA A 30 -15.55 -1.80 -17.50
N HIS A 31 -14.69 -2.03 -16.49
CA HIS A 31 -14.56 -1.14 -15.34
C HIS A 31 -14.00 0.23 -15.75
N THR A 32 -13.03 0.27 -16.66
CA THR A 32 -12.48 1.52 -17.18
C THR A 32 -13.56 2.37 -17.85
N VAL A 33 -14.37 1.77 -18.73
CA VAL A 33 -15.48 2.47 -19.37
C VAL A 33 -16.49 3.00 -18.34
N ALA A 34 -16.81 2.22 -17.32
CA ALA A 34 -17.69 2.66 -16.23
C ALA A 34 -17.11 3.85 -15.44
N MET A 35 -15.80 3.87 -15.20
CA MET A 35 -15.13 4.98 -14.51
C MET A 35 -15.04 6.24 -15.41
N MET A 36 -14.87 6.09 -16.72
CA MET A 36 -14.99 7.23 -17.66
C MET A 36 -16.40 7.81 -17.60
N ALA A 37 -17.42 6.97 -17.69
CA ALA A 37 -18.82 7.41 -17.58
C ALA A 37 -19.09 8.13 -16.25
N TRP A 38 -18.48 7.70 -15.14
CA TRP A 38 -18.62 8.33 -13.84
C TRP A 38 -17.89 9.68 -13.74
N HIS A 39 -16.59 9.72 -14.08
CA HIS A 39 -15.74 10.88 -13.84
C HIS A 39 -15.95 12.02 -14.85
N PHE A 40 -16.47 11.74 -16.03
CA PHE A 40 -16.67 12.72 -17.09
C PHE A 40 -18.15 13.05 -17.35
N HIS A 41 -19.08 12.45 -16.61
CA HIS A 41 -20.48 12.87 -16.67
C HIS A 41 -20.74 14.13 -15.83
N PRO A 42 -21.47 15.12 -16.36
CA PRO A 42 -21.66 16.41 -15.69
C PRO A 42 -22.28 16.34 -14.28
N SER A 43 -23.11 15.33 -13.98
CA SER A 43 -23.78 15.19 -12.67
C SER A 43 -22.98 14.41 -11.62
N THR A 44 -22.04 13.57 -12.03
CA THR A 44 -21.27 12.69 -11.11
C THR A 44 -19.78 13.02 -11.08
N GLY A 45 -19.26 13.61 -12.14
CA GLY A 45 -17.84 13.76 -12.40
C GLY A 45 -17.10 14.62 -11.39
N CYS A 46 -15.81 14.36 -11.30
CA CYS A 46 -14.89 15.18 -10.53
C CYS A 46 -14.73 16.56 -11.19
N PRO A 47 -14.96 17.68 -10.49
CA PRO A 47 -14.83 19.02 -11.08
C PRO A 47 -13.51 19.25 -11.79
N PHE A 48 -12.38 18.81 -11.21
CA PHE A 48 -11.07 18.89 -11.84
C PHE A 48 -11.06 18.21 -13.23
N TRP A 49 -11.57 16.96 -13.32
CA TRP A 49 -11.57 16.22 -14.58
C TRP A 49 -12.55 16.77 -15.61
N LEU A 50 -13.69 17.29 -15.16
CA LEU A 50 -14.66 17.95 -16.05
C LEU A 50 -14.07 19.21 -16.71
N ASP A 51 -13.31 20.00 -15.94
CA ASP A 51 -12.62 21.18 -16.46
C ASP A 51 -11.44 20.78 -17.34
N TYR A 52 -10.65 19.79 -16.92
CA TYR A 52 -9.48 19.31 -17.66
C TYR A 52 -9.86 18.70 -19.02
N ALA A 53 -11.00 18.01 -19.10
CA ALA A 53 -11.51 17.42 -20.35
C ALA A 53 -11.67 18.44 -21.49
N GLN A 54 -11.88 19.72 -21.16
CA GLN A 54 -11.99 20.78 -22.18
C GLN A 54 -10.66 21.03 -22.92
N SER A 55 -9.53 20.61 -22.36
CA SER A 55 -8.20 20.73 -22.96
C SER A 55 -7.74 19.48 -23.69
N LEU A 56 -8.47 18.37 -23.58
CA LEU A 56 -8.12 17.10 -24.25
C LEU A 56 -8.46 17.16 -25.74
N ALA A 57 -7.62 16.52 -26.57
CA ALA A 57 -7.85 16.36 -28.00
C ALA A 57 -8.85 15.24 -28.36
N PHE A 58 -9.43 14.58 -27.36
CA PHE A 58 -10.35 13.46 -27.47
C PHE A 58 -11.48 13.58 -26.44
N ASN A 59 -12.58 12.86 -26.66
CA ASN A 59 -13.70 12.79 -25.73
C ASN A 59 -13.59 11.53 -24.85
N PRO A 60 -13.31 11.65 -23.52
CA PRO A 60 -13.19 10.51 -22.64
C PRO A 60 -14.41 9.56 -22.62
N LEU A 61 -15.62 10.09 -22.89
CA LEU A 61 -16.85 9.30 -22.87
C LEU A 61 -17.05 8.40 -24.08
N THR A 62 -16.44 8.74 -25.23
CA THR A 62 -16.62 8.01 -26.48
C THR A 62 -15.36 7.36 -27.00
N ASP A 63 -14.20 7.93 -26.67
CA ASP A 63 -12.94 7.55 -27.27
C ASP A 63 -12.10 6.64 -26.35
N VAL A 64 -12.54 6.45 -25.08
CA VAL A 64 -11.98 5.46 -24.15
C VAL A 64 -12.92 4.26 -24.08
N THR A 65 -12.56 3.18 -24.75
CA THR A 65 -13.36 1.95 -24.89
C THR A 65 -12.77 0.75 -24.18
N CYS A 66 -11.50 0.85 -23.76
CA CYS A 66 -10.78 -0.17 -22.99
C CYS A 66 -9.69 0.49 -22.12
N TYR A 67 -9.03 -0.31 -21.31
CA TYR A 67 -7.95 0.18 -20.42
C TYR A 67 -6.77 0.78 -21.22
N ASP A 68 -6.39 0.18 -22.33
CA ASP A 68 -5.27 0.67 -23.15
C ASP A 68 -5.49 2.08 -23.71
N ASP A 69 -6.73 2.50 -23.86
CA ASP A 69 -7.07 3.85 -24.31
C ASP A 69 -6.71 4.93 -23.28
N LEU A 70 -6.45 4.55 -22.02
CA LEU A 70 -5.99 5.50 -20.98
C LEU A 70 -4.64 6.13 -21.33
N LYS A 71 -3.85 5.52 -22.23
CA LYS A 71 -2.62 6.11 -22.79
C LYS A 71 -2.86 7.41 -23.57
N LYS A 72 -4.10 7.70 -23.96
CA LYS A 72 -4.48 8.97 -24.56
C LYS A 72 -4.41 10.15 -23.59
N PHE A 73 -4.56 9.87 -22.27
CA PHE A 73 -4.33 10.88 -21.24
C PHE A 73 -2.84 11.15 -21.09
N PRO A 74 -2.43 12.41 -20.86
CA PRO A 74 -1.09 12.67 -20.39
C PRO A 74 -0.87 12.05 -19.01
N PRO A 75 0.38 11.74 -18.61
CA PRO A 75 0.69 11.25 -17.28
C PRO A 75 0.11 12.15 -16.19
N PHE A 76 -0.46 11.53 -15.16
CA PHE A 76 -0.99 12.27 -14.02
C PHE A 76 0.14 12.94 -13.23
N GLU A 77 0.01 14.23 -12.97
CA GLU A 77 0.98 14.99 -12.18
C GLU A 77 0.51 15.10 -10.73
N ASP A 78 1.20 14.45 -9.82
CA ASP A 78 0.84 14.47 -8.39
C ASP A 78 1.00 15.88 -7.75
N GLU A 79 1.69 16.82 -8.43
CA GLU A 79 1.75 18.23 -8.05
C GLU A 79 0.37 18.90 -8.10
N TRP A 80 -0.56 18.42 -8.94
CA TRP A 80 -1.93 18.91 -8.97
C TRP A 80 -2.67 18.74 -7.64
N LEU A 81 -2.22 17.80 -6.79
CA LEU A 81 -2.78 17.54 -5.47
C LEU A 81 -2.23 18.47 -4.38
N ARG A 82 -1.30 19.36 -4.74
CA ARG A 82 -0.69 20.29 -3.78
C ARG A 82 -1.57 21.53 -3.61
N GLY A 83 -1.93 21.79 -2.36
CA GLY A 83 -2.76 22.95 -1.99
C GLY A 83 -4.24 22.82 -2.35
N GLY A 84 -4.98 23.94 -2.20
CA GLY A 84 -6.43 24.00 -2.40
C GLY A 84 -6.85 24.61 -3.73
N PRO A 85 -8.17 24.68 -3.98
CA PRO A 85 -9.26 24.16 -3.14
C PRO A 85 -9.46 22.63 -3.31
N LEU A 86 -9.51 21.89 -2.21
CA LEU A 86 -9.64 20.42 -2.24
C LEU A 86 -10.99 19.95 -2.81
N ARG A 87 -12.02 20.78 -2.75
CA ARG A 87 -13.35 20.47 -3.27
C ARG A 87 -13.37 20.18 -4.78
N ARG A 88 -12.37 20.65 -5.55
CA ARG A 88 -12.22 20.31 -6.98
C ARG A 88 -11.99 18.82 -7.22
N TRP A 89 -11.52 18.09 -6.21
CA TRP A 89 -11.25 16.65 -6.28
C TRP A 89 -12.41 15.78 -5.77
N VAL A 90 -13.47 16.40 -5.21
CA VAL A 90 -14.65 15.67 -4.75
C VAL A 90 -15.60 15.46 -5.92
N PRO A 91 -15.84 14.23 -6.39
CA PRO A 91 -16.81 13.97 -7.45
C PRO A 91 -18.20 14.49 -7.07
N ARG A 92 -18.90 15.10 -8.03
CA ARG A 92 -20.24 15.67 -7.81
C ARG A 92 -21.23 14.65 -7.27
N GLY A 93 -21.10 13.40 -7.70
CA GLY A 93 -21.89 12.27 -7.18
C GLY A 93 -21.68 11.98 -5.69
N PHE A 94 -20.65 12.58 -5.06
CA PHE A 94 -20.35 12.45 -3.63
C PHE A 94 -20.35 13.79 -2.89
N ALA A 95 -20.94 14.85 -3.47
CA ALA A 95 -20.89 16.20 -2.91
C ALA A 95 -21.49 16.31 -1.50
N ASP A 96 -22.46 15.43 -1.16
CA ASP A 96 -23.15 15.33 0.13
C ASP A 96 -22.49 14.38 1.12
N LYS A 97 -21.45 13.65 0.73
CA LYS A 97 -20.80 12.66 1.59
C LYS A 97 -19.73 13.30 2.49
N PRO A 98 -19.50 12.74 3.69
CA PRO A 98 -18.37 13.10 4.52
C PRO A 98 -17.04 12.88 3.76
N VAL A 99 -16.15 13.86 3.83
CA VAL A 99 -14.85 13.84 3.14
C VAL A 99 -13.73 13.78 4.16
N TYR A 100 -12.86 12.80 3.99
CA TYR A 100 -11.58 12.70 4.69
C TYR A 100 -10.48 13.29 3.82
N VAL A 101 -9.48 13.91 4.45
CA VAL A 101 -8.29 14.42 3.76
C VAL A 101 -7.07 13.65 4.25
N PHE A 102 -6.39 12.99 3.32
CA PHE A 102 -5.14 12.31 3.59
C PHE A 102 -3.98 13.02 2.91
N GLU A 103 -2.89 13.19 3.64
CA GLU A 103 -1.75 13.98 3.20
C GLU A 103 -0.47 13.13 3.11
N THR A 104 0.38 13.45 2.15
CA THR A 104 1.75 12.93 2.08
C THR A 104 2.63 13.57 3.14
N GLY A 105 3.86 13.07 3.30
CA GLY A 105 4.79 13.55 4.33
C GLY A 105 5.17 15.02 4.27
N GLY A 106 4.94 15.72 3.14
CA GLY A 106 5.26 17.14 3.02
C GLY A 106 6.76 17.46 3.07
N THR A 107 7.63 16.52 2.67
CA THR A 107 9.10 16.68 2.69
C THR A 107 9.60 17.81 1.79
N THR A 108 8.86 18.15 0.75
CA THR A 108 9.23 19.12 -0.28
C THR A 108 8.31 20.35 -0.33
N GLY A 109 7.65 20.69 0.79
CA GLY A 109 6.77 21.86 0.88
C GLY A 109 5.36 21.53 1.35
N VAL A 110 4.33 22.20 0.79
CA VAL A 110 2.92 21.93 1.12
C VAL A 110 2.61 20.48 0.80
N PRO A 111 2.05 19.69 1.74
CA PRO A 111 1.71 18.30 1.48
C PRO A 111 0.74 18.14 0.31
N LYS A 112 0.90 17.06 -0.45
CA LYS A 112 -0.11 16.65 -1.41
C LYS A 112 -1.28 16.03 -0.66
N SER A 113 -2.49 16.42 -1.02
CA SER A 113 -3.69 16.03 -0.31
C SER A 113 -4.61 15.25 -1.24
N ARG A 114 -5.02 14.07 -0.82
CA ARG A 114 -6.05 13.26 -1.46
C ARG A 114 -7.33 13.30 -0.63
N VAL A 115 -8.45 13.60 -1.29
CA VAL A 115 -9.78 13.42 -0.70
C VAL A 115 -10.16 11.94 -0.73
N ASN A 116 -10.88 11.52 0.28
CA ASN A 116 -11.38 10.15 0.38
C ASN A 116 -12.73 10.16 1.09
N MET A 117 -13.63 9.28 0.70
CA MET A 117 -14.91 9.06 1.37
C MET A 117 -15.00 7.64 1.92
N ARG A 118 -14.81 6.64 1.06
CA ARG A 118 -14.94 5.22 1.40
C ARG A 118 -13.78 4.34 0.89
N ASP A 119 -13.05 4.76 -0.13
CA ASP A 119 -12.00 3.94 -0.77
C ASP A 119 -11.01 3.32 0.23
N PHE A 120 -10.59 4.09 1.25
CA PHE A 120 -9.68 3.58 2.26
C PHE A 120 -10.26 2.39 3.06
N ARG A 121 -11.58 2.28 3.17
CA ARG A 121 -12.25 1.14 3.79
C ARG A 121 -12.34 -0.02 2.82
N THR A 122 -12.82 0.23 1.62
CA THR A 122 -12.98 -0.79 0.57
C THR A 122 -11.66 -1.48 0.25
N ASP A 123 -10.56 -0.75 0.16
CA ASP A 123 -9.25 -1.32 -0.10
C ASP A 123 -8.81 -2.27 1.03
N TYR A 124 -9.09 -1.94 2.29
CA TYR A 124 -8.74 -2.79 3.41
C TYR A 124 -9.75 -3.93 3.67
N GLU A 125 -11.01 -3.77 3.28
CA GLU A 125 -11.98 -4.87 3.20
C GLU A 125 -11.52 -5.93 2.17
N GLN A 126 -11.07 -5.50 0.98
CA GLN A 126 -10.49 -6.40 -0.04
C GLN A 126 -9.18 -7.03 0.44
N PHE A 127 -8.31 -6.25 1.06
CA PHE A 127 -7.08 -6.77 1.65
C PHE A 127 -7.36 -7.79 2.75
N SER A 128 -8.38 -7.60 3.58
CA SER A 128 -8.80 -8.55 4.61
C SER A 128 -9.05 -9.95 4.05
N ALA A 129 -9.62 -10.06 2.85
CA ALA A 129 -9.86 -11.34 2.19
C ALA A 129 -8.55 -12.08 1.76
N THR A 130 -7.41 -11.39 1.79
CA THR A 130 -6.10 -12.00 1.49
C THR A 130 -5.37 -12.51 2.73
N LEU A 131 -5.81 -12.12 3.92
CA LEU A 131 -5.20 -12.46 5.20
C LEU A 131 -5.67 -13.84 5.68
N PRO A 132 -4.78 -14.82 5.90
CA PRO A 132 -5.16 -16.13 6.43
C PRO A 132 -5.70 -16.02 7.85
N ASP A 133 -6.89 -16.57 8.13
CA ASP A 133 -7.53 -16.53 9.45
C ASP A 133 -6.72 -17.27 10.53
N GLU A 134 -5.88 -18.20 10.17
CA GLU A 134 -4.96 -18.87 11.08
C GLU A 134 -4.02 -17.90 11.79
N TYR A 135 -3.51 -16.90 11.07
CA TYR A 135 -2.56 -15.91 11.59
C TYR A 135 -3.21 -14.58 11.94
N PHE A 136 -4.33 -14.27 11.32
CA PHE A 136 -5.15 -13.08 11.57
C PHE A 136 -6.56 -13.48 11.98
N PRO A 137 -6.74 -14.03 13.19
CA PRO A 137 -8.03 -14.59 13.59
C PRO A 137 -9.15 -13.52 13.57
N PRO A 138 -10.35 -13.87 13.08
CA PRO A 138 -11.53 -13.01 13.26
C PRO A 138 -11.79 -12.70 14.74
N GLY A 139 -12.14 -11.47 15.06
CA GLY A 139 -12.31 -11.00 16.44
C GLY A 139 -11.04 -10.67 17.20
N ALA A 140 -9.85 -10.94 16.62
CA ALA A 140 -8.58 -10.62 17.27
C ALA A 140 -8.32 -9.11 17.34
N ASN A 141 -7.65 -8.67 18.41
CA ASN A 141 -7.24 -7.29 18.58
C ASN A 141 -5.93 -6.99 17.84
N TRP A 142 -5.80 -5.76 17.41
CA TRP A 142 -4.74 -5.27 16.55
C TRP A 142 -3.92 -4.17 17.22
N LEU A 143 -2.61 -4.20 17.01
CA LEU A 143 -1.70 -3.10 17.31
C LEU A 143 -1.27 -2.40 16.01
N MET A 144 -1.46 -1.11 15.95
CA MET A 144 -0.87 -0.27 14.92
C MET A 144 0.40 0.39 15.46
N LEU A 145 1.55 -0.17 15.13
CA LEU A 145 2.87 0.40 15.37
C LEU A 145 3.38 1.09 14.10
N GLY A 146 2.90 2.30 13.88
CA GLY A 146 3.21 3.05 12.65
C GLY A 146 2.70 4.49 12.69
N PRO A 147 2.85 5.23 11.57
CA PRO A 147 2.47 6.64 11.50
C PRO A 147 1.00 6.88 11.83
N SER A 148 0.72 7.65 12.85
CA SER A 148 -0.65 8.01 13.25
C SER A 148 -1.09 9.31 12.58
N GLY A 149 -1.01 10.41 12.70
CA GLY A 149 -1.29 11.70 12.07
C GLY A 149 -2.42 11.71 11.01
N PRO A 150 -2.50 12.74 10.17
CA PRO A 150 -3.54 12.91 9.14
C PRO A 150 -3.26 12.01 7.90
N ARG A 151 -2.94 10.75 8.15
CA ARG A 151 -2.62 9.77 7.13
C ARG A 151 -3.73 8.74 7.03
N ARG A 152 -3.93 8.26 5.80
CA ARG A 152 -4.86 7.19 5.49
C ARG A 152 -4.64 5.95 6.36
N LEU A 153 -3.39 5.63 6.64
CA LEU A 153 -2.97 4.36 7.23
C LEU A 153 -3.66 4.07 8.57
N ARG A 154 -3.68 5.02 9.52
CA ARG A 154 -4.32 4.81 10.81
C ARG A 154 -5.79 4.43 10.68
N LEU A 155 -6.58 5.24 9.95
CA LEU A 155 -8.01 5.00 9.79
C LEU A 155 -8.29 3.70 9.05
N SER A 156 -7.43 3.33 8.10
CA SER A 156 -7.56 2.09 7.35
C SER A 156 -7.31 0.85 8.21
N ILE A 157 -6.29 0.89 9.08
CA ILE A 157 -5.98 -0.22 9.98
C ILE A 157 -7.04 -0.35 11.08
N GLU A 158 -7.49 0.78 11.62
CA GLU A 158 -8.61 0.79 12.58
C GLU A 158 -9.87 0.17 11.94
N HIS A 159 -10.18 0.55 10.69
CA HIS A 159 -11.28 -0.06 9.96
C HIS A 159 -11.06 -1.55 9.69
N LEU A 160 -9.86 -1.97 9.31
CA LEU A 160 -9.52 -3.39 9.10
C LEU A 160 -9.77 -4.22 10.37
N ALA A 161 -9.28 -3.75 11.51
CA ALA A 161 -9.49 -4.42 12.79
C ALA A 161 -10.98 -4.57 13.11
N GLN A 162 -11.75 -3.48 13.00
CA GLN A 162 -13.19 -3.46 13.23
C GLN A 162 -13.96 -4.34 12.24
N TYR A 163 -13.58 -4.30 10.95
CA TYR A 163 -14.20 -5.13 9.91
C TYR A 163 -14.00 -6.63 10.17
N ARG A 164 -12.86 -7.00 10.77
CA ARG A 164 -12.60 -8.38 11.21
C ARG A 164 -13.14 -8.69 12.62
N GLY A 165 -13.88 -7.77 13.23
CA GLY A 165 -14.54 -7.97 14.53
C GLY A 165 -13.66 -7.70 15.75
N GLY A 166 -12.45 -7.15 15.56
CA GLY A 166 -11.50 -6.83 16.64
C GLY A 166 -11.47 -5.34 17.00
N ILE A 167 -10.59 -5.00 17.92
CA ILE A 167 -10.30 -3.65 18.39
C ILE A 167 -8.89 -3.24 17.94
N SER A 168 -8.72 -2.00 17.47
CA SER A 168 -7.41 -1.46 17.11
C SER A 168 -6.85 -0.60 18.23
N PHE A 169 -5.64 -0.90 18.64
CA PHE A 169 -4.81 -0.10 19.55
C PHE A 169 -3.73 0.59 18.73
N CYS A 170 -3.56 1.89 18.91
CA CYS A 170 -2.63 2.70 18.11
C CYS A 170 -1.62 3.38 19.02
N ILE A 171 -0.38 3.49 18.57
CA ILE A 171 0.64 4.36 19.16
C ILE A 171 0.58 5.76 18.52
N ASP A 172 1.22 6.73 19.13
CA ASP A 172 1.39 8.06 18.57
C ASP A 172 2.78 8.19 17.92
N LEU A 173 2.79 8.27 16.57
CA LEU A 173 3.99 8.55 15.80
C LEU A 173 3.71 9.67 14.80
N ASP A 174 4.42 10.80 14.97
CA ASP A 174 4.39 11.92 14.02
C ASP A 174 5.55 11.83 13.02
N PRO A 175 5.30 11.42 11.78
CA PRO A 175 6.34 11.32 10.76
C PRO A 175 6.89 12.69 10.34
N ARG A 176 6.16 13.79 10.54
CA ARG A 176 6.65 15.14 10.25
C ARG A 176 7.71 15.55 11.25
N TRP A 177 7.55 15.13 12.51
CA TRP A 177 8.57 15.35 13.53
C TRP A 177 9.84 14.54 13.24
N VAL A 178 9.69 13.27 12.85
CA VAL A 178 10.81 12.41 12.42
C VAL A 178 11.61 13.07 11.29
N ILE A 179 10.93 13.52 10.22
CA ILE A 179 11.57 14.23 9.10
C ILE A 179 12.32 15.47 9.60
N LYS A 180 11.71 16.25 10.50
CA LYS A 180 12.34 17.45 11.06
C LYS A 180 13.61 17.12 11.88
N LEU A 181 13.58 16.05 12.67
CA LEU A 181 14.75 15.59 13.43
C LEU A 181 15.91 15.23 12.49
N ILE A 182 15.63 14.52 11.41
CA ILE A 182 16.63 14.15 10.38
C ILE A 182 17.20 15.38 9.70
N GLN A 183 16.35 16.30 9.24
CA GLN A 183 16.78 17.54 8.59
C GLN A 183 17.66 18.42 9.51
N LYS A 184 17.47 18.31 10.82
CA LYS A 184 18.27 19.00 11.82
C LYS A 184 19.54 18.25 12.22
N GLY A 185 19.71 16.99 11.78
CA GLY A 185 20.81 16.12 12.22
C GLY A 185 20.71 15.71 13.70
N TRP A 186 19.53 15.78 14.31
CA TRP A 186 19.29 15.44 15.72
C TRP A 186 19.07 13.95 15.92
N MET A 187 20.09 13.16 15.64
CA MET A 187 19.99 11.70 15.59
C MET A 187 19.70 11.07 16.97
N GLU A 188 20.27 11.61 18.05
CA GLU A 188 19.98 11.14 19.43
C GLU A 188 18.50 11.33 19.79
N HIS A 189 17.91 12.47 19.40
CA HIS A 189 16.49 12.73 19.60
C HIS A 189 15.61 11.82 18.73
N LEU A 190 16.07 11.50 17.53
CA LEU A 190 15.40 10.56 16.65
C LEU A 190 15.34 9.16 17.27
N GLU A 191 16.46 8.66 17.80
CA GLU A 191 16.51 7.36 18.46
C GLU A 191 15.65 7.36 19.75
N ALA A 192 15.71 8.41 20.54
CA ALA A 192 14.86 8.54 21.73
C ALA A 192 13.37 8.56 21.38
N TYR A 193 12.99 9.24 20.30
CA TYR A 193 11.62 9.28 19.84
C TYR A 193 11.14 7.91 19.28
N LYS A 194 12.00 7.24 18.52
CA LYS A 194 11.74 5.87 18.06
C LYS A 194 11.53 4.91 19.24
N GLN A 195 12.41 4.96 20.24
CA GLN A 195 12.26 4.16 21.45
C GLN A 195 10.96 4.47 22.19
N HIS A 196 10.57 5.74 22.31
CA HIS A 196 9.28 6.14 22.89
C HIS A 196 8.09 5.51 22.16
N CYS A 197 8.12 5.45 20.82
CA CYS A 197 7.07 4.78 20.04
C CYS A 197 7.03 3.27 20.32
N VAL A 198 8.18 2.63 20.46
CA VAL A 198 8.29 1.22 20.83
C VAL A 198 7.80 0.96 22.26
N ASP A 199 8.12 1.85 23.20
CA ASP A 199 7.68 1.75 24.60
C ASP A 199 6.14 1.84 24.72
N GLN A 200 5.50 2.70 23.92
CA GLN A 200 4.03 2.73 23.82
C GLN A 200 3.47 1.37 23.36
N ALA A 201 4.07 0.77 22.33
CA ALA A 201 3.66 -0.52 21.82
C ALA A 201 3.81 -1.63 22.89
N ILE A 202 4.95 -1.67 23.60
CA ILE A 202 5.21 -2.62 24.68
C ILE A 202 4.19 -2.44 25.80
N THR A 203 3.90 -1.20 26.19
CA THR A 203 2.87 -0.92 27.21
C THR A 203 1.51 -1.48 26.82
N ILE A 204 1.11 -1.35 25.54
CA ILE A 204 -0.15 -1.90 25.04
C ILE A 204 -0.12 -3.44 25.07
N LEU A 205 0.99 -4.06 24.65
CA LEU A 205 1.14 -5.53 24.65
C LEU A 205 1.11 -6.10 26.08
N GLU A 206 1.73 -5.43 27.04
CA GLU A 206 1.79 -5.83 28.46
C GLU A 206 0.48 -5.57 29.22
N ALA A 207 -0.43 -4.73 28.68
CA ALA A 207 -1.69 -4.39 29.35
C ALA A 207 -2.77 -5.48 29.33
N GLY A 208 -2.49 -6.63 28.73
CA GLY A 208 -3.41 -7.79 28.75
C GLY A 208 -4.58 -7.70 27.76
N HIS A 209 -4.45 -6.91 26.70
CA HIS A 209 -5.50 -6.70 25.70
C HIS A 209 -5.64 -7.83 24.66
N ASP A 210 -4.94 -8.95 24.82
CA ASP A 210 -4.94 -10.09 23.87
C ASP A 210 -4.72 -9.65 22.42
N ILE A 211 -3.64 -8.90 22.18
CA ILE A 211 -3.25 -8.46 20.85
C ILE A 211 -2.69 -9.66 20.06
N ARG A 212 -3.28 -9.95 18.89
CA ARG A 212 -2.85 -11.05 18.01
C ARG A 212 -2.30 -10.56 16.68
N CYS A 213 -2.77 -9.44 16.20
CA CYS A 213 -2.42 -8.92 14.89
C CYS A 213 -1.70 -7.58 15.02
N MET A 214 -0.78 -7.31 14.10
CA MET A 214 -0.04 -6.06 14.12
C MET A 214 0.18 -5.52 12.71
N PHE A 215 0.06 -4.18 12.58
CA PHE A 215 0.69 -3.44 11.49
C PHE A 215 1.97 -2.78 11.99
N THR A 216 3.04 -2.87 11.19
CA THR A 216 4.27 -2.13 11.49
C THR A 216 5.11 -1.88 10.23
N THR A 217 6.17 -1.11 10.36
CA THR A 217 7.20 -0.93 9.33
C THR A 217 8.43 -1.78 9.67
N PRO A 218 9.29 -2.13 8.70
CA PRO A 218 10.49 -2.93 8.96
C PRO A 218 11.35 -2.43 10.12
N LYS A 219 11.66 -1.15 10.16
CA LYS A 219 12.53 -0.57 11.21
C LYS A 219 11.89 -0.56 12.61
N LEU A 220 10.58 -0.32 12.68
CA LEU A 220 9.87 -0.39 13.97
C LEU A 220 9.72 -1.84 14.44
N LEU A 221 9.56 -2.78 13.51
CA LEU A 221 9.55 -4.21 13.82
C LEU A 221 10.87 -4.67 14.45
N GLU A 222 12.00 -4.32 13.84
CA GLU A 222 13.33 -4.59 14.41
C GLU A 222 13.48 -3.99 15.82
N SER A 223 13.11 -2.71 15.97
CA SER A 223 13.23 -2.01 17.25
C SER A 223 12.33 -2.62 18.32
N LEU A 224 11.13 -3.05 17.96
CA LEU A 224 10.22 -3.77 18.89
C LEU A 224 10.81 -5.12 19.29
N ALA A 225 11.26 -5.93 18.31
CA ALA A 225 11.84 -7.24 18.58
C ALA A 225 13.06 -7.15 19.51
N LEU A 226 14.00 -6.25 19.23
CA LEU A 226 15.17 -6.01 20.07
C LEU A 226 14.80 -5.55 21.50
N SER A 227 13.74 -4.74 21.63
CA SER A 227 13.28 -4.27 22.93
C SER A 227 12.58 -5.38 23.72
N LEU A 228 11.84 -6.28 23.04
CA LEU A 228 11.24 -7.47 23.66
C LEU A 228 12.32 -8.48 24.07
N GLU A 229 13.33 -8.71 23.25
CA GLU A 229 14.46 -9.59 23.56
C GLU A 229 15.20 -9.16 24.83
N LYS A 230 15.45 -7.85 25.01
CA LYS A 230 16.03 -7.30 26.24
C LYS A 230 15.18 -7.58 27.49
N LYS A 231 13.88 -7.78 27.30
CA LYS A 231 12.94 -8.20 28.36
C LYS A 231 12.81 -9.72 28.50
N GLY A 232 13.56 -10.51 27.73
CA GLY A 232 13.53 -11.96 27.74
C GLY A 232 12.29 -12.57 27.08
N THR A 233 11.68 -11.89 26.13
CA THR A 233 10.50 -12.35 25.39
C THR A 233 10.64 -12.13 23.89
N THR A 234 9.81 -12.77 23.07
CA THR A 234 9.79 -12.63 21.62
C THR A 234 8.47 -12.01 21.16
N ILE A 235 8.38 -11.62 19.88
CA ILE A 235 7.14 -11.12 19.28
C ILE A 235 6.01 -12.15 19.41
N ARG A 236 6.33 -13.44 19.17
CA ARG A 236 5.38 -14.56 19.32
C ARG A 236 4.93 -14.73 20.77
N GLN A 237 5.87 -14.72 21.72
CA GLN A 237 5.57 -14.86 23.15
C GLN A 237 4.76 -13.66 23.69
N ALA A 238 4.91 -12.48 23.09
CA ALA A 238 4.07 -11.32 23.37
C ALA A 238 2.63 -11.45 22.83
N GLY A 239 2.32 -12.57 22.15
CA GLY A 239 0.96 -12.90 21.70
C GLY A 239 0.68 -12.68 20.21
N ILE A 240 1.57 -12.06 19.46
CA ILE A 240 1.36 -11.75 18.04
C ILE A 240 1.44 -13.04 17.20
N THR A 241 0.45 -13.22 16.30
CA THR A 241 0.37 -14.36 15.38
C THR A 241 0.52 -13.93 13.92
N GLY A 242 0.09 -12.71 13.59
CA GLY A 242 0.15 -12.18 12.24
C GLY A 242 0.55 -10.71 12.18
N ILE A 243 1.44 -10.40 11.25
CA ILE A 243 1.93 -9.05 10.99
C ILE A 243 1.70 -8.73 9.52
N PHE A 244 1.07 -7.60 9.20
CA PHE A 244 1.24 -7.03 7.89
C PHE A 244 2.13 -5.79 7.97
N SER A 245 2.98 -5.60 6.98
CA SER A 245 4.02 -4.58 7.01
C SER A 245 4.09 -3.82 5.69
N GLY A 246 4.44 -2.55 5.75
CA GLY A 246 4.54 -1.69 4.57
C GLY A 246 5.16 -0.33 4.89
N GLY A 247 5.23 0.51 3.87
CA GLY A 247 5.67 1.90 4.02
C GLY A 247 7.15 2.15 3.82
N THR A 248 7.97 1.12 3.63
CA THR A 248 9.38 1.23 3.26
C THR A 248 9.78 0.10 2.31
N GLU A 249 10.98 0.19 1.72
CA GLU A 249 11.56 -0.87 0.91
C GLU A 249 11.80 -2.14 1.72
N PHE A 250 11.53 -3.29 1.08
CA PHE A 250 11.86 -4.63 1.57
C PHE A 250 12.95 -5.21 0.67
N THR A 251 14.15 -5.38 1.20
CA THR A 251 15.17 -6.15 0.48
C THR A 251 15.03 -7.64 0.76
N PRO A 252 15.40 -8.53 -0.17
CA PRO A 252 15.39 -9.98 0.08
C PRO A 252 16.20 -10.37 1.32
N GLN A 253 17.34 -9.70 1.56
CA GLN A 253 18.19 -9.94 2.73
C GLN A 253 17.46 -9.59 4.04
N TRP A 254 16.81 -8.43 4.08
CA TRP A 254 16.03 -8.03 5.25
C TRP A 254 14.85 -8.98 5.48
N THR A 255 14.15 -9.34 4.41
CA THR A 255 13.00 -10.25 4.49
C THR A 255 13.42 -11.62 5.01
N ARG A 256 14.55 -12.15 4.53
CA ARG A 256 15.13 -13.38 5.05
C ARG A 256 15.44 -13.29 6.54
N PHE A 257 16.15 -12.25 6.96
CA PHE A 257 16.48 -12.01 8.36
C PHE A 257 15.21 -11.92 9.24
N ALA A 258 14.19 -11.19 8.76
CA ALA A 258 12.94 -11.07 9.49
C ALA A 258 12.25 -12.43 9.68
N VAL A 259 12.14 -13.23 8.61
CA VAL A 259 11.45 -14.52 8.64
C VAL A 259 12.22 -15.57 9.43
N GLU A 260 13.55 -15.65 9.26
CA GLU A 260 14.37 -16.71 9.85
C GLU A 260 14.77 -16.41 11.30
N GLU A 261 14.95 -15.13 11.68
CA GLU A 261 15.57 -14.78 12.97
C GLU A 261 14.68 -13.87 13.83
N LEU A 262 13.98 -12.88 13.23
CA LEU A 262 13.31 -11.83 13.98
C LEU A 262 11.90 -12.21 14.47
N LEU A 263 11.16 -12.94 13.64
CA LEU A 263 9.72 -13.15 13.84
C LEU A 263 9.35 -14.33 14.72
N ASP A 264 10.30 -15.23 15.04
CA ASP A 264 10.02 -16.43 15.84
C ASP A 264 8.80 -17.22 15.34
N GLY A 265 8.67 -17.39 14.02
CA GLY A 265 7.58 -18.11 13.37
C GLY A 265 6.25 -17.35 13.27
N VAL A 266 6.21 -16.06 13.59
CA VAL A 266 5.04 -15.19 13.33
C VAL A 266 4.91 -14.96 11.83
N TYR A 267 3.69 -15.10 11.31
CA TYR A 267 3.41 -14.88 9.88
C TYR A 267 3.52 -13.39 9.53
N MET A 268 4.21 -13.09 8.44
CA MET A 268 4.33 -11.73 7.91
C MET A 268 3.85 -11.67 6.46
N THR A 269 3.00 -10.70 6.15
CA THR A 269 2.61 -10.35 4.79
C THR A 269 3.02 -8.90 4.47
N PRO A 270 4.00 -8.71 3.57
CA PRO A 270 4.36 -7.38 3.09
C PRO A 270 3.29 -6.78 2.20
N THR A 271 3.22 -5.45 2.15
CA THR A 271 2.32 -4.71 1.28
C THR A 271 3.04 -3.57 0.58
N TYR A 272 2.64 -3.27 -0.65
CA TYR A 272 3.10 -2.11 -1.39
C TYR A 272 1.93 -1.17 -1.66
N GLY A 273 2.10 0.09 -1.35
CA GLY A 273 1.03 1.04 -1.56
C GLY A 273 1.45 2.48 -1.36
N ASN A 274 0.65 3.36 -1.90
CA ASN A 274 0.80 4.79 -1.74
C ASN A 274 -0.55 5.49 -1.58
N THR A 275 -0.50 6.80 -1.38
CA THR A 275 -1.70 7.63 -1.18
C THR A 275 -2.61 7.63 -2.41
N LEU A 276 -2.08 7.46 -3.63
CA LEU A 276 -2.86 7.51 -4.88
C LEU A 276 -3.49 6.18 -5.23
N MET A 277 -2.73 5.09 -5.22
CA MET A 277 -3.20 3.78 -5.64
C MET A 277 -4.02 3.07 -4.56
N GLY A 278 -3.60 3.16 -3.33
CA GLY A 278 -4.13 2.34 -2.24
C GLY A 278 -3.14 1.26 -1.81
N LEU A 279 -3.54 -0.01 -1.82
CA LEU A 279 -2.78 -1.11 -1.25
C LEU A 279 -2.72 -2.29 -2.22
N ALA A 280 -1.51 -2.69 -2.60
CA ALA A 280 -1.23 -3.95 -3.27
C ALA A 280 -0.86 -5.02 -2.25
N ALA A 281 -1.47 -6.19 -2.37
CA ALA A 281 -1.17 -7.36 -1.55
C ALA A 281 0.01 -8.13 -2.14
N SER A 282 0.76 -8.84 -1.30
CA SER A 282 1.80 -9.75 -1.75
C SER A 282 1.28 -11.20 -1.87
N ARG A 283 1.97 -11.99 -2.68
CA ARG A 283 1.92 -13.45 -2.50
C ARG A 283 2.75 -13.82 -1.26
N PRO A 284 2.54 -15.02 -0.68
CA PRO A 284 3.34 -15.50 0.44
C PRO A 284 4.84 -15.46 0.10
N VAL A 285 5.65 -14.99 1.04
CA VAL A 285 7.11 -14.96 0.91
C VAL A 285 7.68 -16.34 1.24
N THR A 286 8.51 -16.88 0.35
CA THR A 286 9.10 -18.22 0.53
C THR A 286 10.60 -18.23 0.28
N PRO A 287 11.36 -19.17 0.90
CA PRO A 287 12.77 -19.39 0.58
C PRO A 287 13.00 -19.74 -0.90
N ALA A 288 12.03 -20.41 -1.53
CA ALA A 288 12.11 -20.81 -2.95
C ALA A 288 12.16 -19.61 -3.90
N ASP A 289 11.56 -18.49 -3.52
CA ASP A 289 11.61 -17.22 -4.27
C ASP A 289 12.81 -16.35 -3.88
N GLY A 290 13.78 -16.88 -3.12
CA GLY A 290 14.91 -16.12 -2.58
C GLY A 290 14.46 -14.95 -1.69
N TYR A 291 13.31 -15.08 -1.03
CA TYR A 291 12.68 -14.04 -0.20
C TYR A 291 12.31 -12.75 -0.96
N THR A 292 12.24 -12.81 -2.28
CA THR A 292 11.74 -11.72 -3.12
C THR A 292 10.23 -11.60 -2.98
N ILE A 293 9.75 -10.37 -2.80
CA ILE A 293 8.32 -10.10 -2.62
C ILE A 293 7.72 -9.67 -3.95
N ALA A 294 6.67 -10.36 -4.36
CA ALA A 294 5.86 -9.95 -5.51
C ALA A 294 4.51 -9.38 -5.05
N TYR A 295 4.17 -8.21 -5.57
CA TYR A 295 2.96 -7.47 -5.22
C TYR A 295 2.00 -7.41 -6.40
N TYR A 296 0.69 -7.42 -6.10
CA TYR A 296 -0.39 -7.36 -7.07
C TYR A 296 -1.41 -6.31 -6.63
N ALA A 297 -1.67 -5.35 -7.51
CA ALA A 297 -2.67 -4.31 -7.26
C ALA A 297 -4.09 -4.88 -7.19
N PRO A 298 -5.03 -4.22 -6.50
CA PRO A 298 -6.43 -4.67 -6.41
C PRO A 298 -7.19 -4.35 -7.69
N GLN A 299 -6.86 -5.02 -8.81
CA GLN A 299 -7.55 -4.86 -10.09
C GLN A 299 -9.03 -5.30 -9.94
N PRO A 300 -10.01 -4.61 -10.59
CA PRO A 300 -9.84 -3.51 -11.56
C PRO A 300 -9.73 -2.09 -10.97
N ARG A 301 -9.76 -1.94 -9.63
CA ARG A 301 -9.74 -0.63 -8.96
C ARG A 301 -8.41 0.10 -9.06
N ALA A 302 -7.33 -0.66 -9.15
CA ALA A 302 -5.99 -0.13 -9.37
C ALA A 302 -5.17 -1.11 -10.22
N VAL A 303 -4.24 -0.57 -11.00
CA VAL A 303 -3.31 -1.33 -11.84
C VAL A 303 -1.90 -0.84 -11.57
N ILE A 304 -0.95 -1.80 -11.50
CA ILE A 304 0.48 -1.53 -11.51
C ILE A 304 1.03 -2.04 -12.84
N GLU A 305 1.74 -1.18 -13.55
CA GLU A 305 2.50 -1.52 -14.75
C GLU A 305 3.99 -1.26 -14.49
N VAL A 306 4.83 -2.09 -15.06
CA VAL A 306 6.28 -1.84 -15.14
C VAL A 306 6.59 -1.44 -16.56
N VAL A 307 6.92 -0.18 -16.77
CA VAL A 307 7.09 0.43 -18.09
C VAL A 307 8.55 0.73 -18.39
N ASP A 308 8.87 0.85 -19.66
CA ASP A 308 10.22 1.21 -20.11
C ASP A 308 10.62 2.59 -19.58
N PHE A 309 11.92 2.78 -19.37
CA PHE A 309 12.43 4.04 -18.81
C PHE A 309 12.33 5.22 -19.79
N ASP A 310 12.42 4.94 -21.08
CA ASP A 310 12.41 5.94 -22.15
C ASP A 310 11.02 6.06 -22.81
N ASP A 311 10.28 4.93 -22.92
CA ASP A 311 8.89 4.91 -23.41
C ASP A 311 7.92 4.43 -22.33
N THR A 312 7.39 5.37 -21.56
CA THR A 312 6.45 5.09 -20.46
C THR A 312 5.07 4.56 -20.89
N ASN A 313 4.84 4.37 -22.19
CA ASN A 313 3.67 3.70 -22.73
C ASN A 313 3.95 2.23 -23.11
N ALA A 314 5.22 1.82 -23.14
CA ALA A 314 5.64 0.46 -23.40
C ALA A 314 5.86 -0.31 -22.11
N VAL A 315 5.11 -1.39 -21.89
CA VAL A 315 5.30 -2.31 -20.76
C VAL A 315 6.48 -3.21 -21.05
N VAL A 316 7.41 -3.37 -20.10
CA VAL A 316 8.60 -4.23 -20.27
C VAL A 316 8.24 -5.71 -20.30
N ALA A 317 9.14 -6.56 -20.81
CA ALA A 317 8.95 -8.01 -20.75
C ALA A 317 9.00 -8.52 -19.30
N TYR A 318 8.41 -9.70 -19.04
CA TYR A 318 8.43 -10.32 -17.72
C TYR A 318 9.86 -10.57 -17.20
N GLY A 319 10.11 -10.26 -15.94
CA GLY A 319 11.42 -10.37 -15.31
C GLY A 319 12.38 -9.24 -15.65
N LEU A 320 11.95 -8.26 -16.45
CA LEU A 320 12.76 -7.06 -16.71
C LEU A 320 12.36 -5.92 -15.78
N THR A 321 13.37 -5.14 -15.39
CA THR A 321 13.22 -3.94 -14.59
C THR A 321 12.72 -2.79 -15.45
N GLY A 322 11.80 -2.02 -14.91
CA GLY A 322 11.33 -0.79 -15.50
C GLY A 322 10.79 0.17 -14.44
N ARG A 323 10.24 1.27 -14.88
CA ARG A 323 9.63 2.27 -14.00
C ARG A 323 8.23 1.85 -13.58
N VAL A 324 7.88 2.11 -12.32
CA VAL A 324 6.54 1.82 -11.81
C VAL A 324 5.55 2.89 -12.31
N LYS A 325 4.47 2.44 -12.93
CA LYS A 325 3.36 3.26 -13.35
C LYS A 325 2.06 2.76 -12.71
N LEU A 326 1.34 3.66 -12.05
CA LEU A 326 0.13 3.37 -11.32
C LEU A 326 -1.08 3.98 -12.00
N THR A 327 -2.16 3.20 -12.11
CA THR A 327 -3.47 3.69 -12.52
C THR A 327 -4.48 3.44 -11.40
N THR A 328 -5.31 4.42 -11.07
CA THR A 328 -6.38 4.28 -10.08
C THR A 328 -7.73 4.57 -10.72
N LEU A 329 -8.63 3.61 -10.62
CA LEU A 329 -9.94 3.60 -11.25
C LEU A 329 -11.01 3.35 -10.19
N THR A 330 -11.30 4.37 -9.37
CA THR A 330 -12.39 4.30 -8.39
C THR A 330 -13.37 5.45 -8.60
N GLN A 331 -14.57 5.34 -8.06
CA GLN A 331 -15.52 6.45 -8.13
C GLN A 331 -15.05 7.71 -7.38
N GLU A 332 -14.16 7.56 -6.40
CA GLU A 332 -13.59 8.69 -5.64
C GLU A 332 -12.39 9.30 -6.31
N THR A 333 -11.61 8.49 -7.03
CA THR A 333 -10.31 8.92 -7.57
C THR A 333 -10.08 8.30 -8.94
N PHE A 334 -9.76 9.16 -9.90
CA PHE A 334 -9.27 8.77 -11.22
C PHE A 334 -7.84 9.29 -11.41
N VAL A 335 -6.91 8.36 -11.64
CA VAL A 335 -5.49 8.65 -11.89
C VAL A 335 -5.06 7.85 -13.12
N PRO A 336 -5.05 8.45 -14.33
CA PRO A 336 -4.60 7.77 -15.54
C PRO A 336 -3.07 7.81 -15.65
N GLY A 337 -2.38 6.74 -15.21
CA GLY A 337 -0.97 6.57 -15.50
C GLY A 337 -0.01 7.50 -14.75
N PHE A 338 0.01 7.45 -13.43
CA PHE A 338 0.99 8.14 -12.60
C PHE A 338 2.34 7.40 -12.59
N LEU A 339 3.42 8.09 -12.93
CA LEU A 339 4.77 7.55 -12.87
C LEU A 339 5.34 7.72 -11.46
N GLU A 340 5.45 6.60 -10.75
CA GLU A 340 5.97 6.57 -9.39
C GLU A 340 7.48 6.82 -9.35
N ARG A 341 8.00 7.08 -8.16
CA ARG A 341 9.45 7.28 -7.91
C ARG A 341 10.18 5.96 -7.65
N ASP A 342 9.53 4.86 -7.98
CA ASP A 342 10.06 3.52 -7.82
C ASP A 342 10.32 2.86 -9.17
N GLU A 343 11.23 1.91 -9.16
CA GLU A 343 11.50 0.93 -10.21
C GLU A 343 11.24 -0.47 -9.63
N GLY A 344 11.00 -1.45 -10.49
CA GLY A 344 10.81 -2.84 -10.10
C GLY A 344 10.78 -3.76 -11.29
N GLU A 345 10.61 -5.05 -11.06
CA GLU A 345 10.60 -6.10 -12.08
C GLU A 345 9.17 -6.52 -12.36
N ARG A 346 8.79 -6.68 -13.65
CA ARG A 346 7.45 -7.13 -14.04
C ARG A 346 7.27 -8.60 -13.71
N GLU A 347 6.26 -8.88 -12.89
CA GLU A 347 5.89 -10.23 -12.47
C GLU A 347 4.72 -10.78 -13.29
N ARG A 348 4.75 -12.12 -13.50
CA ARG A 348 3.70 -12.83 -14.21
C ARG A 348 2.41 -12.92 -13.41
N PRO A 349 1.24 -12.97 -14.07
CA PRO A 349 -0.03 -13.33 -13.46
C PRO A 349 0.06 -14.68 -12.73
N CYS A 350 -0.59 -14.77 -11.57
CA CYS A 350 -0.67 -16.02 -10.82
C CYS A 350 -2.13 -16.44 -10.58
N HIS A 351 -2.35 -17.67 -10.14
CA HIS A 351 -3.69 -18.20 -9.92
C HIS A 351 -4.57 -17.27 -9.06
N LYS A 352 -4.00 -16.70 -7.98
CA LYS A 352 -4.71 -15.78 -7.08
C LYS A 352 -4.93 -14.39 -7.70
N TYR A 353 -4.00 -13.94 -8.53
CA TYR A 353 -4.00 -12.63 -9.17
C TYR A 353 -3.75 -12.81 -10.68
N PRO A 354 -4.82 -12.99 -11.49
CA PRO A 354 -4.69 -13.24 -12.93
C PRO A 354 -4.37 -11.98 -13.75
N TRP A 355 -3.50 -11.13 -13.22
CA TRP A 355 -2.96 -9.91 -13.83
C TRP A 355 -1.52 -9.69 -13.41
N ASP A 356 -0.85 -8.77 -14.09
CA ASP A 356 0.56 -8.49 -13.84
C ASP A 356 0.81 -7.98 -12.42
N GLY A 357 1.92 -8.41 -11.86
CA GLY A 357 2.46 -7.93 -10.60
C GLY A 357 3.80 -7.22 -10.76
N ILE A 358 4.38 -6.88 -9.62
CA ILE A 358 5.70 -6.27 -9.54
C ILE A 358 6.50 -6.88 -8.39
N SER A 359 7.80 -7.10 -8.61
CA SER A 359 8.75 -7.51 -7.56
C SER A 359 9.98 -6.60 -7.53
N GLY A 360 10.85 -6.79 -6.52
CA GLY A 360 12.10 -6.04 -6.41
C GLY A 360 11.90 -4.52 -6.39
N VAL A 361 10.80 -4.05 -5.80
CA VAL A 361 10.44 -2.63 -5.76
C VAL A 361 11.46 -1.87 -4.92
N ARG A 362 12.04 -0.83 -5.50
CA ARG A 362 13.06 0.01 -4.89
C ARG A 362 12.99 1.44 -5.45
N PRO A 363 13.57 2.43 -4.76
CA PRO A 363 13.63 3.79 -5.29
C PRO A 363 14.32 3.85 -6.66
N PHE A 364 13.70 4.58 -7.59
CA PHE A 364 14.24 4.77 -8.94
C PHE A 364 15.61 5.48 -8.88
N ARG A 365 16.64 4.84 -9.41
CA ARG A 365 18.05 5.26 -9.23
C ARG A 365 18.32 6.71 -9.61
N GLN A 366 17.71 7.20 -10.68
CA GLN A 366 17.90 8.58 -11.13
C GLN A 366 17.28 9.62 -10.17
N LEU A 367 16.34 9.21 -9.31
CA LEU A 367 15.66 10.05 -8.33
C LEU A 367 16.08 9.73 -6.89
N ALA A 368 16.95 8.74 -6.68
CA ALA A 368 17.35 8.26 -5.35
C ALA A 368 17.95 9.34 -4.44
N GLY A 369 18.64 10.34 -5.01
CA GLY A 369 19.16 11.49 -4.25
C GLY A 369 18.11 12.47 -3.72
N ALA A 370 16.88 12.39 -4.22
CA ALA A 370 15.76 13.26 -3.83
C ALA A 370 14.71 12.52 -2.94
N THR A 371 14.88 11.22 -2.73
CA THR A 371 13.92 10.40 -2.00
C THR A 371 14.40 10.19 -0.56
N THR A 372 13.64 10.68 0.42
CA THR A 372 13.86 10.32 1.82
C THR A 372 13.35 8.88 1.99
N VAL A 373 14.26 7.92 1.97
CA VAL A 373 13.96 6.50 2.25
C VAL A 373 13.31 6.39 3.62
N GLY A 374 12.32 5.51 3.74
CA GLY A 374 11.49 5.32 4.93
C GLY A 374 12.26 5.39 6.25
N VAL A 375 11.81 6.27 7.12
CA VAL A 375 12.58 6.78 8.26
C VAL A 375 12.07 6.24 9.59
N TYR A 376 11.00 5.45 9.57
CA TYR A 376 10.37 4.87 10.74
C TYR A 376 9.88 3.45 10.47
#